data_d9fc60d73ab993da4e3c12ff809d3887
#
_entry.id   d9fc60d73ab993da4e3c12ff809d3887
#
_cell.length_a   1.000
_cell.length_b   1.000
_cell.length_c   1.000
_cell.angle_alpha   90.00
_cell.angle_beta   90.00
_cell.angle_gamma   90.00
#
_symmetry.space_group_name_H-M   'P 1'
#
loop_
_entity.id
_entity.type
_entity.pdbx_description
1 polymer ?
#
loop_
_entity_poly.entity_id
_entity_poly.type
_entity_poly.pdbx_seq_one_letter_code
_entity_poly.pdbx_strand_id
1 'polypeptide(L)'
;MKRFLFLAVCIFSLLSPSLARACSPLLLTDSFPLRESVYPLDSLQRDTIAAIAPTEPVVVKPYVNPWSLAIPAVLIARGAFSIDSHFDHKLQRYVVENVKGKVRADDYVQYLPIASVFAFPNLGLPPAHTLKERLVIGATAYALTAIFVNATKYTVRHHRPDTSTHNSFPSGHTATVFTGVEILYQEYKHYDPWIGIGGYAVAAGVGLLRIHNNRHWASDVVAGAGIGILSAKLSYLLFPYTSRILGKRKQSQPIEKAIPETSSSLSVLPIWEPTHKTLGASLTLQF
;
A
#
# COMPACT_ATOMS: atom_id res chain seq x y z
N MET A 1 22.95 -8.51 4.17
CA MET A 1 21.91 -7.68 3.61
C MET A 1 21.04 -8.41 2.56
N LYS A 2 21.58 -8.97 1.47
CA LYS A 2 20.81 -9.69 0.43
C LYS A 2 19.92 -10.83 0.95
N ARG A 3 20.39 -11.60 1.95
CA ARG A 3 19.64 -12.72 2.55
C ARG A 3 18.45 -12.26 3.42
N PHE A 4 18.55 -11.09 4.07
CA PHE A 4 17.45 -10.53 4.88
C PHE A 4 16.33 -9.94 4.00
N LEU A 5 16.70 -9.30 2.89
CA LEU A 5 15.73 -8.77 1.93
C LEU A 5 14.96 -9.93 1.26
N PHE A 6 15.69 -11.01 0.92
CA PHE A 6 15.08 -12.21 0.35
C PHE A 6 14.14 -12.92 1.34
N LEU A 7 14.52 -12.99 2.62
CA LEU A 7 13.68 -13.57 3.66
C LEU A 7 12.41 -12.74 3.92
N ALA A 8 12.51 -11.40 3.92
CA ALA A 8 11.36 -10.51 4.04
C ALA A 8 10.39 -10.65 2.85
N VAL A 9 10.92 -10.77 1.63
CA VAL A 9 10.12 -11.01 0.43
C VAL A 9 9.50 -12.40 0.44
N CYS A 10 10.22 -13.44 0.89
CA CYS A 10 9.69 -14.78 1.01
C CYS A 10 8.61 -14.90 2.10
N ILE A 11 8.77 -14.22 3.25
CA ILE A 11 7.75 -14.19 4.30
C ILE A 11 6.50 -13.46 3.78
N PHE A 12 6.67 -12.39 3.00
CA PHE A 12 5.58 -11.64 2.40
C PHE A 12 4.82 -12.46 1.34
N SER A 13 5.53 -13.28 0.55
CA SER A 13 4.91 -14.16 -0.45
C SER A 13 4.20 -15.39 0.16
N LEU A 14 4.63 -15.84 1.33
CA LEU A 14 3.97 -16.95 2.06
C LEU A 14 2.68 -16.52 2.78
N LEU A 15 2.52 -15.23 3.07
CA LEU A 15 1.37 -14.68 3.78
C LEU A 15 0.23 -14.20 2.86
N SER A 16 0.45 -14.15 1.54
CA SER A 16 -0.56 -13.70 0.59
C SER A 16 -0.83 -14.75 -0.49
N PRO A 17 -1.97 -15.45 -0.45
CA PRO A 17 -2.34 -16.43 -1.48
C PRO A 17 -2.54 -15.82 -2.87
N SER A 18 -2.77 -14.51 -2.97
CA SER A 18 -2.89 -13.80 -4.25
C SER A 18 -1.54 -13.55 -4.94
N LEU A 19 -0.46 -13.36 -4.18
CA LEU A 19 0.90 -13.25 -4.73
C LEU A 19 1.42 -14.57 -5.32
N ALA A 20 1.01 -15.70 -4.74
CA ALA A 20 1.35 -17.02 -5.27
C ALA A 20 0.73 -17.28 -6.65
N ARG A 21 -0.43 -16.68 -6.95
CA ARG A 21 -1.09 -16.78 -8.28
C ARG A 21 -0.42 -15.93 -9.35
N ALA A 22 0.21 -14.83 -8.97
CA ALA A 22 0.91 -13.95 -9.91
C ALA A 22 2.27 -14.50 -10.37
N CYS A 23 2.87 -15.45 -9.63
CA CYS A 23 4.17 -16.05 -9.93
C CYS A 23 4.10 -17.46 -10.56
N SER A 24 2.93 -17.92 -11.01
CA SER A 24 2.84 -19.19 -11.71
C SER A 24 3.38 -19.04 -13.14
N PRO A 25 4.42 -19.78 -13.55
CA PRO A 25 4.86 -19.77 -14.93
C PRO A 25 3.78 -20.38 -15.82
N LEU A 26 3.46 -19.71 -16.91
CA LEU A 26 2.66 -20.19 -18.02
C LEU A 26 3.34 -21.42 -18.66
N LEU A 27 3.01 -22.61 -18.17
CA LEU A 27 3.24 -23.84 -18.91
C LEU A 27 1.99 -24.11 -19.75
N LEU A 28 2.00 -23.59 -20.97
CA LEU A 28 1.06 -23.94 -22.03
C LEU A 28 1.61 -25.18 -22.76
N THR A 29 1.07 -26.34 -22.44
CA THR A 29 1.02 -27.47 -23.35
C THR A 29 -0.29 -28.18 -23.11
N ASP A 30 -1.30 -27.87 -23.91
CA ASP A 30 -2.28 -28.88 -24.30
C ASP A 30 -2.95 -28.44 -25.60
N SER A 31 -2.75 -29.31 -26.59
CA SER A 31 -3.35 -29.29 -27.92
C SER A 31 -4.85 -29.51 -27.84
N PHE A 32 -5.64 -28.50 -28.18
CA PHE A 32 -7.07 -28.66 -28.39
C PHE A 32 -7.34 -29.08 -29.84
N PRO A 33 -8.14 -30.14 -30.08
CA PRO A 33 -8.61 -30.47 -31.41
C PRO A 33 -9.67 -29.46 -31.85
N LEU A 34 -9.47 -28.87 -33.02
CA LEU A 34 -10.43 -28.04 -33.72
C LEU A 34 -11.64 -28.88 -34.11
N ARG A 35 -12.76 -28.70 -33.47
CA ARG A 35 -14.05 -29.15 -33.92
C ARG A 35 -14.79 -27.98 -34.53
N GLU A 36 -14.85 -27.95 -35.87
CA GLU A 36 -15.71 -27.02 -36.59
C GLU A 36 -17.18 -27.27 -36.20
N SER A 37 -17.78 -26.32 -35.52
CA SER A 37 -19.23 -26.20 -35.43
C SER A 37 -19.63 -24.88 -36.05
N VAL A 38 -20.20 -24.97 -37.23
CA VAL A 38 -20.82 -23.86 -37.96
C VAL A 38 -22.11 -23.49 -37.22
N TYR A 39 -22.07 -22.40 -36.45
CA TYR A 39 -23.28 -21.75 -35.94
C TYR A 39 -23.54 -20.48 -36.74
N PRO A 40 -24.81 -20.18 -37.11
CA PRO A 40 -25.13 -18.97 -37.86
C PRO A 40 -24.83 -17.72 -37.03
N LEU A 41 -24.13 -16.80 -37.65
CA LEU A 41 -23.49 -15.63 -37.03
C LEU A 41 -24.46 -14.51 -36.56
N ASP A 42 -25.77 -14.65 -36.75
CA ASP A 42 -26.72 -13.53 -36.62
C ASP A 42 -27.39 -13.38 -35.23
N SER A 43 -27.29 -14.38 -34.35
CA SER A 43 -27.95 -14.30 -33.04
C SER A 43 -27.02 -13.95 -31.86
N LEU A 44 -25.68 -14.08 -32.01
CA LEU A 44 -24.74 -13.94 -30.94
C LEU A 44 -24.16 -12.49 -30.79
N GLN A 45 -24.41 -11.62 -31.76
CA GLN A 45 -23.74 -10.32 -31.79
C GLN A 45 -24.50 -9.21 -31.05
N ARG A 46 -25.77 -9.39 -30.70
CA ARG A 46 -26.54 -8.39 -29.95
C ARG A 46 -26.41 -8.52 -28.42
N ASP A 47 -26.30 -9.77 -27.93
CA ASP A 47 -26.26 -9.95 -26.46
C ASP A 47 -24.87 -9.83 -25.86
N THR A 48 -23.79 -10.01 -26.67
CA THR A 48 -22.42 -9.92 -26.19
C THR A 48 -21.92 -8.46 -26.08
N ILE A 49 -22.46 -7.53 -26.86
CA ILE A 49 -22.09 -6.11 -26.80
C ILE A 49 -22.78 -5.41 -25.64
N ALA A 50 -23.92 -5.86 -25.18
CA ALA A 50 -24.62 -5.35 -24.01
C ALA A 50 -23.91 -5.72 -22.69
N ALA A 51 -23.06 -6.76 -22.68
CA ALA A 51 -22.37 -7.25 -21.50
C ALA A 51 -21.02 -6.55 -21.23
N ILE A 52 -20.54 -5.73 -22.18
CA ILE A 52 -19.33 -4.90 -22.00
C ILE A 52 -19.76 -3.42 -21.90
N ALA A 53 -20.80 -3.16 -21.13
CA ALA A 53 -20.94 -1.81 -20.59
C ALA A 53 -19.68 -1.55 -19.74
N PRO A 54 -18.94 -0.44 -19.97
CA PRO A 54 -17.83 -0.10 -19.10
C PRO A 54 -18.40 -0.03 -17.70
N THR A 55 -18.01 -1.01 -16.86
CA THR A 55 -18.29 -0.94 -15.42
C THR A 55 -17.70 0.38 -14.99
N GLU A 56 -18.56 1.33 -14.66
CA GLU A 56 -18.12 2.60 -14.07
C GLU A 56 -17.08 2.27 -13.01
N PRO A 57 -15.92 2.92 -13.02
CA PRO A 57 -14.93 2.68 -11.99
C PRO A 57 -15.65 2.91 -10.67
N VAL A 58 -15.85 1.83 -9.91
CA VAL A 58 -16.41 1.91 -8.57
C VAL A 58 -15.45 2.81 -7.79
N VAL A 59 -15.79 4.09 -7.70
CA VAL A 59 -15.07 5.04 -6.86
C VAL A 59 -15.38 4.64 -5.44
N VAL A 60 -14.64 3.65 -4.94
CA VAL A 60 -14.68 3.26 -3.53
C VAL A 60 -14.11 4.46 -2.77
N LYS A 61 -14.99 5.35 -2.32
CA LYS A 61 -14.59 6.39 -1.39
C LYS A 61 -14.05 5.66 -0.16
N PRO A 62 -12.76 5.80 0.19
CA PRO A 62 -12.25 5.16 1.38
C PRO A 62 -12.93 5.78 2.59
N TYR A 63 -13.96 5.11 3.07
CA TYR A 63 -14.62 5.52 4.32
C TYR A 63 -13.73 5.07 5.48
N VAL A 64 -13.01 6.01 6.06
CA VAL A 64 -12.34 5.79 7.34
C VAL A 64 -13.41 5.87 8.42
N ASN A 65 -13.84 4.72 8.92
CA ASN A 65 -14.79 4.66 10.03
C ASN A 65 -14.18 5.43 11.24
N PRO A 66 -14.87 6.43 11.82
CA PRO A 66 -14.39 7.16 13.00
C PRO A 66 -13.97 6.24 14.15
N TRP A 67 -14.67 5.14 14.36
CA TRP A 67 -14.30 4.13 15.38
C TRP A 67 -12.93 3.49 15.14
N SER A 68 -12.43 3.51 13.91
CA SER A 68 -11.09 3.03 13.62
C SER A 68 -9.97 3.89 14.20
N LEU A 69 -10.29 5.10 14.66
CA LEU A 69 -9.38 5.99 15.39
C LEU A 69 -9.23 5.57 16.86
N ALA A 70 -10.12 4.74 17.40
CA ALA A 70 -10.03 4.26 18.77
C ALA A 70 -8.74 3.43 19.01
N ILE A 71 -8.38 2.57 18.07
CA ILE A 71 -7.17 1.73 18.18
C ILE A 71 -5.91 2.58 18.36
N PRO A 72 -5.56 3.50 17.45
CA PRO A 72 -4.38 4.35 17.63
C PRO A 72 -4.45 5.22 18.88
N ALA A 73 -5.63 5.73 19.25
CA ALA A 73 -5.79 6.51 20.48
C ALA A 73 -5.47 5.67 21.74
N VAL A 74 -5.95 4.42 21.80
CA VAL A 74 -5.64 3.49 22.89
C VAL A 74 -4.15 3.17 22.93
N LEU A 75 -3.49 2.95 21.78
CA LEU A 75 -2.05 2.69 21.72
C LEU A 75 -1.24 3.90 22.25
N ILE A 76 -1.61 5.11 21.85
CA ILE A 76 -0.95 6.34 22.31
C ILE A 76 -1.13 6.48 23.83
N ALA A 77 -2.36 6.36 24.32
CA ALA A 77 -2.67 6.44 25.73
C ALA A 77 -1.92 5.36 26.53
N ARG A 78 -1.97 4.09 26.07
CA ARG A 78 -1.26 2.98 26.71
C ARG A 78 0.24 3.20 26.79
N GLY A 79 0.86 3.70 25.71
CA GLY A 79 2.27 4.06 25.71
C GLY A 79 2.57 5.20 26.70
N ALA A 80 1.77 6.27 26.67
CA ALA A 80 1.96 7.42 27.57
C ALA A 80 1.81 7.04 29.07
N PHE A 81 0.80 6.23 29.43
CA PHE A 81 0.62 5.76 30.79
C PHE A 81 1.64 4.70 31.25
N SER A 82 2.44 4.20 30.34
CA SER A 82 3.46 3.18 30.65
C SER A 82 4.88 3.73 30.68
N ILE A 83 5.06 5.05 30.52
CA ILE A 83 6.36 5.68 30.67
C ILE A 83 6.91 5.39 32.07
N ASP A 84 8.19 4.94 32.15
CA ASP A 84 8.87 4.54 33.37
C ASP A 84 8.16 3.42 34.15
N SER A 85 7.39 2.58 33.48
CA SER A 85 6.71 1.46 34.12
C SER A 85 7.71 0.38 34.58
N HIS A 86 7.30 -0.37 35.59
CA HIS A 86 8.06 -1.55 36.04
C HIS A 86 8.32 -2.53 34.88
N PHE A 87 7.38 -2.66 33.96
CA PHE A 87 7.51 -3.51 32.78
C PHE A 87 8.65 -2.99 31.85
N ASP A 88 8.71 -1.69 31.58
CA ASP A 88 9.77 -1.09 30.75
C ASP A 88 11.15 -1.39 31.34
N HIS A 89 11.33 -1.15 32.63
CA HIS A 89 12.60 -1.40 33.31
C HIS A 89 12.96 -2.88 33.38
N LYS A 90 11.98 -3.77 33.60
CA LYS A 90 12.21 -5.22 33.62
C LYS A 90 12.64 -5.73 32.24
N LEU A 91 11.96 -5.29 31.19
CA LEU A 91 12.27 -5.67 29.81
C LEU A 91 13.64 -5.16 29.38
N GLN A 92 13.96 -3.90 29.73
CA GLN A 92 15.26 -3.30 29.42
C GLN A 92 16.40 -4.07 30.11
N ARG A 93 16.28 -4.40 31.39
CA ARG A 93 17.28 -5.24 32.10
C ARG A 93 17.47 -6.58 31.40
N TYR A 94 16.38 -7.26 31.06
CA TYR A 94 16.45 -8.54 30.35
C TYR A 94 17.22 -8.39 29.02
N VAL A 95 16.93 -7.34 28.25
CA VAL A 95 17.62 -7.05 26.98
C VAL A 95 19.13 -6.82 27.21
N VAL A 96 19.51 -5.98 28.17
CA VAL A 96 20.91 -5.70 28.47
C VAL A 96 21.69 -6.93 28.91
N GLU A 97 21.06 -7.80 29.71
CA GLU A 97 21.71 -9.01 30.24
C GLU A 97 21.82 -10.13 29.21
N ASN A 98 20.83 -10.29 28.33
CA ASN A 98 20.69 -11.49 27.50
C ASN A 98 20.93 -11.25 26.01
N VAL A 99 20.82 -10.00 25.54
CA VAL A 99 20.92 -9.68 24.11
C VAL A 99 22.30 -9.12 23.78
N LYS A 100 23.03 -9.83 22.92
CA LYS A 100 24.34 -9.40 22.45
C LYS A 100 24.27 -8.94 20.98
N GLY A 101 24.94 -7.81 20.71
CA GLY A 101 25.01 -7.27 19.35
C GLY A 101 23.86 -6.32 19.01
N LYS A 102 24.09 -5.45 18.00
CA LYS A 102 23.11 -4.50 17.48
C LYS A 102 22.74 -4.86 16.04
N VAL A 103 21.47 -4.81 15.71
CA VAL A 103 20.94 -5.09 14.38
C VAL A 103 20.47 -3.77 13.75
N ARG A 104 21.12 -3.33 12.67
CA ARG A 104 20.78 -2.07 11.98
C ARG A 104 19.74 -2.22 10.87
N ALA A 105 19.07 -3.37 10.79
CA ALA A 105 18.06 -3.62 9.75
C ALA A 105 16.86 -2.66 9.88
N ASP A 106 16.54 -2.25 11.09
CA ASP A 106 15.45 -1.32 11.40
C ASP A 106 15.60 0.05 10.72
N ASP A 107 16.84 0.53 10.51
CA ASP A 107 17.11 1.80 9.81
C ASP A 107 16.61 1.78 8.35
N TYR A 108 16.56 0.62 7.70
CA TYR A 108 16.14 0.44 6.31
C TYR A 108 14.73 -0.15 6.20
N VAL A 109 14.43 -1.19 6.99
CA VAL A 109 13.16 -1.92 6.92
C VAL A 109 11.96 -1.03 7.28
N GLN A 110 12.17 0.04 8.07
CA GLN A 110 11.11 0.99 8.38
C GLN A 110 10.46 1.63 7.14
N TYR A 111 11.17 1.70 6.02
CA TYR A 111 10.65 2.27 4.77
C TYR A 111 10.05 1.23 3.81
N LEU A 112 10.18 -0.06 4.12
CA LEU A 112 9.70 -1.13 3.25
C LEU A 112 8.19 -1.05 2.96
N PRO A 113 7.30 -0.83 3.96
CA PRO A 113 5.87 -0.77 3.69
C PRO A 113 5.48 0.37 2.75
N ILE A 114 6.04 1.57 2.95
CA ILE A 114 5.72 2.70 2.06
C ILE A 114 6.31 2.50 0.66
N ALA A 115 7.50 1.92 0.55
CA ALA A 115 8.07 1.56 -0.75
C ALA A 115 7.18 0.55 -1.49
N SER A 116 6.61 -0.42 -0.78
CA SER A 116 5.67 -1.41 -1.34
C SER A 116 4.41 -0.75 -1.90
N VAL A 117 3.89 0.31 -1.29
CA VAL A 117 2.72 1.06 -1.80
C VAL A 117 2.96 1.53 -3.24
N PHE A 118 4.19 1.93 -3.58
CA PHE A 118 4.53 2.44 -4.90
C PHE A 118 5.08 1.36 -5.85
N ALA A 119 5.62 0.26 -5.32
CA ALA A 119 6.20 -0.81 -6.11
C ALA A 119 5.14 -1.82 -6.62
N PHE A 120 4.14 -2.13 -5.81
CA PHE A 120 3.15 -3.17 -6.09
C PHE A 120 2.31 -2.98 -7.36
N PRO A 121 1.96 -1.76 -7.80
CA PRO A 121 1.28 -1.57 -9.08
C PRO A 121 2.08 -2.09 -10.28
N ASN A 122 3.42 -2.02 -10.23
CA ASN A 122 4.29 -2.57 -11.28
C ASN A 122 4.30 -4.11 -11.29
N LEU A 123 3.79 -4.73 -10.22
CA LEU A 123 3.60 -6.19 -10.09
C LEU A 123 2.15 -6.61 -10.41
N GLY A 124 1.33 -5.71 -10.96
CA GLY A 124 -0.06 -5.98 -11.30
C GLY A 124 -1.04 -5.95 -10.13
N LEU A 125 -0.64 -5.44 -8.96
CA LEU A 125 -1.51 -5.31 -7.80
C LEU A 125 -2.20 -3.92 -7.81
N PRO A 126 -3.52 -3.83 -8.03
CA PRO A 126 -4.22 -2.56 -8.16
C PRO A 126 -4.39 -1.87 -6.79
N PRO A 127 -3.86 -0.65 -6.60
CA PRO A 127 -4.11 0.15 -5.41
C PRO A 127 -5.48 0.85 -5.49
N ALA A 128 -6.00 1.31 -4.34
CA ALA A 128 -7.25 2.04 -4.26
C ALA A 128 -7.18 3.46 -4.87
N HIS A 129 -5.99 4.07 -4.89
CA HIS A 129 -5.79 5.44 -5.36
C HIS A 129 -4.76 5.53 -6.48
N THR A 130 -4.87 6.59 -7.30
CA THR A 130 -3.88 6.90 -8.35
C THR A 130 -2.51 7.26 -7.74
N LEU A 131 -1.45 7.22 -8.55
CA LEU A 131 -0.10 7.58 -8.09
C LEU A 131 -0.04 8.98 -7.46
N LYS A 132 -0.69 9.97 -8.09
CA LYS A 132 -0.72 11.36 -7.58
C LYS A 132 -1.44 11.44 -6.23
N GLU A 133 -2.55 10.76 -6.09
CA GLU A 133 -3.32 10.72 -4.84
C GLU A 133 -2.52 10.04 -3.73
N ARG A 134 -1.87 8.90 -4.00
CA ARG A 134 -1.00 8.21 -3.04
C ARG A 134 0.18 9.08 -2.60
N LEU A 135 0.76 9.87 -3.50
CA LEU A 135 1.83 10.81 -3.14
C LEU A 135 1.34 11.90 -2.18
N VAL A 136 0.15 12.48 -2.41
CA VAL A 136 -0.43 13.49 -1.50
C VAL A 136 -0.81 12.88 -0.16
N ILE A 137 -1.45 11.70 -0.15
CA ILE A 137 -1.78 10.97 1.08
C ILE A 137 -0.52 10.66 1.87
N GLY A 138 0.50 10.09 1.21
CA GLY A 138 1.77 9.76 1.85
C GLY A 138 2.48 10.99 2.42
N ALA A 139 2.62 12.04 1.63
CA ALA A 139 3.26 13.29 2.08
C ALA A 139 2.52 13.88 3.30
N THR A 140 1.19 13.91 3.27
CA THR A 140 0.38 14.39 4.41
C THR A 140 0.57 13.51 5.64
N ALA A 141 0.53 12.19 5.48
CA ALA A 141 0.70 11.24 6.58
C ALA A 141 2.07 11.39 7.26
N TYR A 142 3.14 11.43 6.47
CA TYR A 142 4.49 11.58 7.03
C TYR A 142 4.76 12.97 7.61
N ALA A 143 4.15 14.02 7.06
CA ALA A 143 4.20 15.35 7.66
C ALA A 143 3.53 15.36 9.04
N LEU A 144 2.33 14.77 9.17
CA LEU A 144 1.64 14.62 10.45
C LEU A 144 2.45 13.77 11.43
N THR A 145 3.03 12.65 10.97
CA THR A 145 3.89 11.80 11.79
C THR A 145 5.08 12.59 12.34
N ALA A 146 5.77 13.35 11.48
CA ALA A 146 6.90 14.18 11.88
C ALA A 146 6.48 15.24 12.90
N ILE A 147 5.36 15.92 12.68
CA ILE A 147 4.82 16.93 13.61
C ILE A 147 4.52 16.31 14.96
N PHE A 148 3.74 15.23 15.02
CA PHE A 148 3.34 14.61 16.28
C PHE A 148 4.52 14.01 17.05
N VAL A 149 5.43 13.30 16.35
CA VAL A 149 6.61 12.71 16.96
C VAL A 149 7.52 13.79 17.54
N ASN A 150 7.84 14.85 16.77
CA ASN A 150 8.74 15.89 17.26
C ASN A 150 8.08 16.74 18.36
N ALA A 151 6.82 17.14 18.19
CA ALA A 151 6.11 17.87 19.25
C ALA A 151 6.15 17.10 20.58
N THR A 152 5.86 15.79 20.54
CA THR A 152 5.88 14.96 21.75
C THR A 152 7.29 14.80 22.31
N LYS A 153 8.32 14.62 21.47
CA LYS A 153 9.73 14.53 21.91
C LYS A 153 10.20 15.79 22.65
N TYR A 154 9.87 16.95 22.12
CA TYR A 154 10.24 18.23 22.75
C TYR A 154 9.49 18.52 24.05
N THR A 155 8.28 17.97 24.19
CA THR A 155 7.44 18.17 25.38
C THR A 155 7.78 17.19 26.49
N VAL A 156 7.86 15.88 26.16
CA VAL A 156 8.03 14.80 27.18
C VAL A 156 9.47 14.67 27.65
N ARG A 157 10.45 14.83 26.75
CA ARG A 157 11.90 14.76 27.05
C ARG A 157 12.33 13.52 27.83
N HIS A 158 11.77 12.36 27.48
CA HIS A 158 12.06 11.10 28.15
C HIS A 158 13.46 10.56 27.81
N HIS A 159 14.21 10.07 28.81
CA HIS A 159 15.53 9.47 28.64
C HIS A 159 15.47 8.18 27.83
N ARG A 160 16.46 7.92 26.99
CA ARG A 160 16.62 6.63 26.33
C ARG A 160 17.13 5.57 27.30
N PRO A 161 16.80 4.27 27.05
CA PRO A 161 17.33 3.17 27.85
C PRO A 161 18.86 3.12 27.86
N ASP A 162 19.51 3.52 26.75
CA ASP A 162 20.97 3.59 26.62
C ASP A 162 21.59 4.88 27.17
N THR A 163 20.80 5.73 27.84
CA THR A 163 21.17 7.02 28.43
C THR A 163 21.77 8.05 27.45
N SER A 164 21.74 7.78 26.13
CA SER A 164 22.42 8.61 25.14
C SER A 164 21.79 9.99 24.94
N THR A 165 20.47 10.10 25.08
CA THR A 165 19.71 11.34 24.80
C THR A 165 18.39 11.38 25.56
N HIS A 166 17.78 12.60 25.65
CA HIS A 166 16.47 12.86 26.28
C HIS A 166 15.30 12.90 25.28
N ASN A 167 15.38 12.18 24.16
CA ASN A 167 14.37 12.19 23.12
C ASN A 167 13.84 10.81 22.79
N SER A 168 13.65 9.96 23.81
CA SER A 168 13.19 8.59 23.63
C SER A 168 11.75 8.53 23.16
N PHE A 169 10.84 9.16 23.89
CA PHE A 169 9.39 9.06 23.66
C PHE A 169 8.88 10.09 22.65
N PRO A 170 8.08 9.66 21.66
CA PRO A 170 7.82 8.31 21.17
C PRO A 170 8.91 7.82 20.21
N SER A 171 8.87 6.52 19.84
CA SER A 171 9.80 5.95 18.87
C SER A 171 9.52 6.43 17.45
N GLY A 172 10.45 7.20 16.86
CA GLY A 172 10.31 7.72 15.49
C GLY A 172 10.34 6.63 14.42
N HIS A 173 11.24 5.63 14.52
CA HIS A 173 11.29 4.50 13.56
C HIS A 173 9.99 3.71 13.57
N THR A 174 9.45 3.45 14.76
CA THR A 174 8.16 2.76 14.90
C THR A 174 7.03 3.59 14.28
N ALA A 175 6.97 4.88 14.56
CA ALA A 175 5.96 5.75 13.96
C ALA A 175 6.07 5.75 12.42
N THR A 176 7.28 5.85 11.87
CA THR A 176 7.53 5.83 10.43
C THR A 176 7.02 4.55 9.76
N VAL A 177 7.37 3.38 10.31
CA VAL A 177 6.96 2.10 9.71
C VAL A 177 5.46 1.87 9.85
N PHE A 178 4.85 2.25 10.99
CA PHE A 178 3.40 2.10 11.20
C PHE A 178 2.58 3.09 10.35
N THR A 179 3.12 4.27 10.02
CA THR A 179 2.53 5.16 9.01
C THR A 179 2.50 4.49 7.64
N GLY A 180 3.64 3.93 7.22
CA GLY A 180 3.75 3.26 5.92
C GLY A 180 2.86 2.04 5.79
N VAL A 181 2.78 1.21 6.84
CA VAL A 181 1.95 -0.01 6.80
C VAL A 181 0.46 0.30 6.85
N GLU A 182 0.03 1.32 7.58
CA GLU A 182 -1.39 1.71 7.56
C GLU A 182 -1.79 2.21 6.16
N ILE A 183 -0.92 2.98 5.47
CA ILE A 183 -1.15 3.37 4.08
C ILE A 183 -1.21 2.12 3.19
N LEU A 184 -0.27 1.19 3.33
CA LEU A 184 -0.25 -0.07 2.59
C LEU A 184 -1.55 -0.85 2.78
N TYR A 185 -2.02 -0.97 4.02
CA TYR A 185 -3.28 -1.63 4.34
C TYR A 185 -4.47 -0.93 3.68
N GLN A 186 -4.58 0.40 3.78
CA GLN A 186 -5.68 1.15 3.20
C GLN A 186 -5.72 1.04 1.66
N GLU A 187 -4.57 1.02 1.00
CA GLU A 187 -4.49 0.92 -0.46
C GLU A 187 -4.83 -0.47 -1.00
N TYR A 188 -4.53 -1.53 -0.23
CA TYR A 188 -4.63 -2.91 -0.75
C TYR A 188 -5.64 -3.80 -0.03
N LYS A 189 -6.29 -3.37 1.06
CA LYS A 189 -7.27 -4.17 1.83
C LYS A 189 -8.46 -4.66 1.01
N HIS A 190 -8.82 -3.94 -0.07
CA HIS A 190 -9.91 -4.32 -0.98
C HIS A 190 -9.49 -5.41 -1.97
N TYR A 191 -8.20 -5.48 -2.26
CA TYR A 191 -7.63 -6.50 -3.11
C TYR A 191 -7.26 -7.74 -2.30
N ASP A 192 -6.42 -7.58 -1.28
CA ASP A 192 -6.02 -8.64 -0.36
C ASP A 192 -5.61 -8.05 1.02
N PRO A 193 -6.39 -8.26 2.07
CA PRO A 193 -6.09 -7.74 3.41
C PRO A 193 -4.82 -8.32 4.00
N TRP A 194 -4.37 -9.51 3.56
CA TRP A 194 -3.16 -10.15 4.07
C TRP A 194 -1.89 -9.37 3.75
N ILE A 195 -1.88 -8.58 2.67
CA ILE A 195 -0.79 -7.65 2.34
C ILE A 195 -0.54 -6.68 3.51
N GLY A 196 -1.60 -6.08 4.02
CA GLY A 196 -1.51 -5.17 5.16
C GLY A 196 -1.15 -5.89 6.46
N ILE A 197 -1.74 -7.06 6.72
CA ILE A 197 -1.44 -7.88 7.91
C ILE A 197 0.04 -8.26 7.93
N GLY A 198 0.60 -8.71 6.79
CA GLY A 198 2.02 -8.98 6.65
C GLY A 198 2.89 -7.73 6.88
N GLY A 199 2.44 -6.58 6.37
CA GLY A 199 3.09 -5.29 6.62
C GLY A 199 3.11 -4.93 8.12
N TYR A 200 2.02 -5.17 8.85
CA TYR A 200 1.97 -4.96 10.30
C TYR A 200 2.92 -5.89 11.07
N ALA A 201 3.10 -7.13 10.63
CA ALA A 201 4.10 -8.02 11.21
C ALA A 201 5.52 -7.47 11.03
N VAL A 202 5.83 -6.93 9.84
CA VAL A 202 7.12 -6.24 9.59
C VAL A 202 7.27 -5.01 10.49
N ALA A 203 6.22 -4.20 10.64
CA ALA A 203 6.25 -3.01 11.50
C ALA A 203 6.46 -3.37 12.97
N ALA A 204 5.81 -4.42 13.46
CA ALA A 204 6.03 -4.95 14.81
C ALA A 204 7.49 -5.41 14.98
N GLY A 205 8.06 -6.09 13.98
CA GLY A 205 9.47 -6.49 13.95
C GLY A 205 10.43 -5.31 14.09
N VAL A 206 10.18 -4.19 13.37
CA VAL A 206 10.95 -2.95 13.52
C VAL A 206 10.84 -2.42 14.95
N GLY A 207 9.64 -2.37 15.53
CA GLY A 207 9.44 -1.95 16.92
C GLY A 207 10.23 -2.80 17.91
N LEU A 208 10.20 -4.13 17.75
CA LEU A 208 10.98 -5.07 18.56
C LEU A 208 12.50 -4.86 18.40
N LEU A 209 12.99 -4.58 17.19
CA LEU A 209 14.41 -4.26 16.95
C LEU A 209 14.82 -2.97 17.67
N ARG A 210 13.93 -1.99 17.84
CA ARG A 210 14.24 -0.78 18.63
C ARG A 210 14.46 -1.10 20.11
N ILE A 211 13.66 -2.02 20.67
CA ILE A 211 13.83 -2.53 22.05
C ILE A 211 15.10 -3.38 22.13
N HIS A 212 15.29 -4.32 21.21
CA HIS A 212 16.48 -5.18 21.12
C HIS A 212 17.79 -4.37 21.09
N ASN A 213 17.80 -3.30 20.32
CA ASN A 213 18.96 -2.40 20.20
C ASN A 213 19.16 -1.47 21.41
N ASN A 214 18.33 -1.59 22.45
CA ASN A 214 18.32 -0.74 23.66
C ASN A 214 18.17 0.77 23.34
N ARG A 215 17.44 1.09 22.24
CA ARG A 215 17.26 2.48 21.75
C ARG A 215 15.98 3.13 22.23
N HIS A 216 14.95 2.32 22.53
CA HIS A 216 13.63 2.78 22.93
C HIS A 216 13.02 1.82 23.95
N TRP A 217 12.22 2.36 24.86
CA TRP A 217 11.39 1.61 25.79
C TRP A 217 10.20 0.96 25.05
N ALA A 218 9.59 -0.05 25.65
CA ALA A 218 8.38 -0.65 25.07
C ALA A 218 7.22 0.37 24.97
N SER A 219 7.09 1.25 25.97
CA SER A 219 6.15 2.37 25.95
C SER A 219 6.34 3.31 24.77
N ASP A 220 7.61 3.64 24.40
CA ASP A 220 7.94 4.47 23.23
C ASP A 220 7.48 3.83 21.93
N VAL A 221 7.65 2.49 21.83
CA VAL A 221 7.28 1.71 20.65
C VAL A 221 5.77 1.65 20.48
N VAL A 222 5.04 1.39 21.57
CA VAL A 222 3.56 1.33 21.55
C VAL A 222 2.96 2.69 21.19
N ALA A 223 3.45 3.78 21.78
CA ALA A 223 3.00 5.13 21.43
C ALA A 223 3.36 5.50 19.98
N GLY A 224 4.57 5.14 19.53
CA GLY A 224 5.01 5.35 18.15
C GLY A 224 4.11 4.65 17.13
N ALA A 225 3.73 3.40 17.40
CA ALA A 225 2.79 2.65 16.57
C ALA A 225 1.43 3.36 16.48
N GLY A 226 0.90 3.81 17.61
CA GLY A 226 -0.36 4.57 17.66
C GLY A 226 -0.27 5.87 16.85
N ILE A 227 0.80 6.66 17.01
CA ILE A 227 1.00 7.91 16.28
C ILE A 227 1.09 7.65 14.77
N GLY A 228 1.82 6.62 14.34
CA GLY A 228 1.93 6.27 12.93
C GLY A 228 0.59 5.91 12.29
N ILE A 229 -0.17 5.03 12.93
CA ILE A 229 -1.53 4.64 12.47
C ILE A 229 -2.46 5.86 12.44
N LEU A 230 -2.45 6.68 13.49
CA LEU A 230 -3.28 7.89 13.57
C LEU A 230 -2.97 8.85 12.43
N SER A 231 -1.70 9.14 12.19
CA SER A 231 -1.25 10.06 11.14
C SER A 231 -1.68 9.60 9.75
N ALA A 232 -1.55 8.30 9.47
CA ALA A 232 -2.01 7.74 8.22
C ALA A 232 -3.54 7.84 8.07
N LYS A 233 -4.31 7.46 9.10
CA LYS A 233 -5.79 7.58 9.05
C LYS A 233 -6.25 9.04 8.89
N LEU A 234 -5.60 9.97 9.59
CA LEU A 234 -5.89 11.40 9.44
C LEU A 234 -5.58 11.90 8.03
N SER A 235 -4.53 11.40 7.36
CA SER A 235 -4.23 11.79 5.99
C SER A 235 -5.34 11.41 5.01
N TYR A 236 -5.98 10.25 5.18
CA TYR A 236 -7.16 9.87 4.40
C TYR A 236 -8.39 10.71 4.73
N LEU A 237 -8.60 11.08 5.99
CA LEU A 237 -9.68 12.00 6.38
C LEU A 237 -9.48 13.41 5.81
N LEU A 238 -8.24 13.88 5.75
CA LEU A 238 -7.88 15.19 5.20
C LEU A 238 -7.78 15.17 3.67
N PHE A 239 -7.76 13.98 3.04
CA PHE A 239 -7.56 13.85 1.60
C PHE A 239 -8.55 14.66 0.73
N PRO A 240 -9.85 14.79 1.05
CA PRO A 240 -10.76 15.65 0.28
C PRO A 240 -10.32 17.11 0.22
N TYR A 241 -9.59 17.57 1.23
CA TYR A 241 -9.06 18.94 1.31
C TYR A 241 -7.69 19.04 0.64
N THR A 242 -6.78 18.08 0.91
CA THR A 242 -5.41 18.08 0.37
C THR A 242 -5.38 17.73 -1.13
N SER A 243 -6.35 16.96 -1.62
CA SER A 243 -6.49 16.66 -3.04
C SER A 243 -6.76 17.89 -3.92
N ARG A 244 -7.22 19.01 -3.33
CA ARG A 244 -7.37 20.28 -4.05
C ARG A 244 -6.03 20.79 -4.58
N ILE A 245 -4.91 20.41 -3.98
CA ILE A 245 -3.54 20.70 -4.44
C ILE A 245 -3.29 20.08 -5.83
N LEU A 246 -3.95 18.95 -6.13
CA LEU A 246 -3.83 18.29 -7.43
C LEU A 246 -4.58 19.01 -8.57
N GLY A 247 -5.24 20.11 -8.25
CA GLY A 247 -6.16 20.82 -9.17
C GLY A 247 -7.51 20.12 -9.26
N LYS A 248 -8.51 20.86 -9.69
CA LYS A 248 -9.82 20.26 -9.99
C LYS A 248 -9.59 19.18 -11.05
N ARG A 249 -9.88 17.91 -10.71
CA ARG A 249 -10.02 16.85 -11.69
C ARG A 249 -10.91 17.43 -12.80
N LYS A 250 -10.40 17.61 -14.02
CA LYS A 250 -11.27 17.83 -15.17
C LYS A 250 -12.21 16.63 -15.14
N GLN A 251 -13.41 16.87 -14.70
CA GLN A 251 -14.47 15.88 -14.81
C GLN A 251 -14.52 15.63 -16.31
N SER A 252 -14.05 14.45 -16.72
CA SER A 252 -14.28 13.98 -18.09
C SER A 252 -15.78 14.13 -18.25
N GLN A 253 -16.20 15.10 -19.05
CA GLN A 253 -17.59 15.24 -19.40
C GLN A 253 -18.03 13.87 -19.91
N PRO A 254 -19.19 13.36 -19.51
CA PRO A 254 -19.73 12.17 -20.14
C PRO A 254 -19.63 12.38 -21.65
N ILE A 255 -19.14 11.38 -22.35
CA ILE A 255 -18.99 11.38 -23.83
C ILE A 255 -20.41 11.32 -24.47
N GLU A 256 -21.36 12.05 -23.93
CA GLU A 256 -22.75 12.13 -24.39
C GLU A 256 -22.97 13.30 -25.38
N LYS A 257 -21.90 14.03 -25.73
CA LYS A 257 -21.99 15.09 -26.75
C LYS A 257 -20.83 15.04 -27.74
N ALA A 258 -20.64 13.90 -28.37
CA ALA A 258 -19.93 13.84 -29.64
C ALA A 258 -20.24 12.52 -30.35
N ILE A 259 -21.52 12.33 -30.65
CA ILE A 259 -21.88 11.59 -31.86
C ILE A 259 -22.17 12.69 -32.87
N PRO A 260 -21.24 13.04 -33.74
CA PRO A 260 -21.60 13.79 -34.93
C PRO A 260 -22.42 12.81 -35.78
N GLU A 261 -23.61 13.22 -36.10
CA GLU A 261 -24.41 12.52 -37.09
C GLU A 261 -23.56 12.33 -38.33
N THR A 262 -23.49 11.05 -38.78
CA THR A 262 -23.03 10.66 -40.11
C THR A 262 -21.79 11.34 -40.65
N SER A 263 -20.64 10.90 -40.25
CA SER A 263 -19.45 11.01 -41.11
C SER A 263 -18.91 9.59 -41.34
N SER A 264 -19.02 9.10 -42.56
CA SER A 264 -18.35 7.88 -43.00
C SER A 264 -16.84 8.02 -42.74
N SER A 265 -16.31 7.16 -41.91
CA SER A 265 -14.88 7.14 -41.55
C SER A 265 -14.18 5.95 -42.22
N LEU A 266 -13.10 6.25 -42.93
CA LEU A 266 -12.20 5.25 -43.49
C LEU A 266 -11.03 5.08 -42.54
N SER A 267 -10.85 3.89 -41.94
CA SER A 267 -9.66 3.58 -41.16
C SER A 267 -8.79 2.54 -41.87
N VAL A 268 -7.51 2.83 -41.95
CA VAL A 268 -6.49 1.94 -42.52
C VAL A 268 -5.54 1.53 -41.37
N LEU A 269 -5.52 0.24 -41.03
CA LEU A 269 -4.64 -0.29 -39.99
C LEU A 269 -3.62 -1.24 -40.63
N PRO A 270 -2.31 -1.07 -40.39
CA PRO A 270 -1.30 -2.03 -40.80
C PRO A 270 -1.46 -3.31 -39.99
N ILE A 271 -1.47 -4.46 -40.70
CA ILE A 271 -1.49 -5.79 -40.08
C ILE A 271 -0.17 -6.49 -40.40
N TRP A 272 0.52 -6.96 -39.36
CA TRP A 272 1.66 -7.84 -39.51
C TRP A 272 1.24 -9.28 -39.27
N GLU A 273 1.42 -10.15 -40.28
CA GLU A 273 1.17 -11.58 -40.13
C GLU A 273 2.48 -12.34 -39.89
N PRO A 274 2.67 -12.85 -38.66
CA PRO A 274 3.93 -13.47 -38.29
C PRO A 274 4.19 -14.81 -38.98
N THR A 275 3.14 -15.51 -39.42
CA THR A 275 3.27 -16.83 -40.05
C THR A 275 3.88 -16.79 -41.44
N HIS A 276 3.58 -15.75 -42.20
CA HIS A 276 4.10 -15.56 -43.58
C HIS A 276 5.08 -14.37 -43.70
N LYS A 277 5.39 -13.71 -42.60
CA LYS A 277 6.26 -12.51 -42.57
C LYS A 277 5.83 -11.44 -43.58
N THR A 278 4.52 -11.29 -43.80
CA THR A 278 3.95 -10.32 -44.75
C THR A 278 3.31 -9.15 -44.02
N LEU A 279 3.50 -7.95 -44.59
CA LEU A 279 2.85 -6.73 -44.13
C LEU A 279 1.60 -6.52 -44.96
N GLY A 280 0.44 -6.51 -44.33
CA GLY A 280 -0.86 -6.22 -44.94
C GLY A 280 -1.46 -4.92 -44.38
N ALA A 281 -2.54 -4.45 -44.98
CA ALA A 281 -3.34 -3.35 -44.47
C ALA A 281 -4.82 -3.75 -44.42
N SER A 282 -5.48 -3.51 -43.30
CA SER A 282 -6.94 -3.65 -43.18
C SER A 282 -7.59 -2.31 -43.45
N LEU A 283 -8.62 -2.33 -44.29
CA LEU A 283 -9.38 -1.16 -44.65
C LEU A 283 -10.82 -1.37 -44.13
N THR A 284 -11.19 -0.52 -43.17
CA THR A 284 -12.56 -0.58 -42.58
C THR A 284 -13.30 0.70 -42.95
N LEU A 285 -14.40 0.54 -43.65
CA LEU A 285 -15.37 1.59 -43.97
C LEU A 285 -16.54 1.46 -42.99
N GLN A 286 -16.81 2.53 -42.27
CA GLN A 286 -17.93 2.65 -41.35
C GLN A 286 -18.92 3.67 -41.94
N PHE A 287 -20.15 3.21 -42.21
CA PHE A 287 -21.24 4.01 -42.77
C PHE A 287 -22.20 4.47 -41.68
#